data_612728a32f21d52aa48c61a135fc243e
#
_entry.id   612728a32f21d52aa48c61a135fc243e
#
_cell.length_a   1.000
_cell.length_b   1.000
_cell.length_c   1.000
_cell.angle_alpha   90.00
_cell.angle_beta   90.00
_cell.angle_gamma   90.00
#
_symmetry.space_group_name_H-M   'P 1'
#
loop_
_entity.id
_entity.type
_entity.pdbx_description
1 polymer ?
#
loop_
_entity_poly.entity_id
_entity_poly.type
_entity_poly.pdbx_seq_one_letter_code
_entity_poly.pdbx_strand_id
1 'polypeptide(L)'
;TLLIVAGDCGFGFEKKEYYEQMVRRNAKRMNQANNWIVFVRGNHDNPAYFDGAMLNFKRFVAVPDYSILQVCNHTILCVGGAISIDRIYRINEWNRNKYRVHSNESQENDISRNLYWQNEVPVYDPNKMNAIPASFLIDTVVTHIPHLHIVNYSPKTTLANGL
;
A
#
# COMPACT_ATOMS: atom_id res chain seq x y z
N THR A 1 11.70 15.46 -7.04
CA THR A 1 11.94 14.07 -6.59
C THR A 1 10.61 13.38 -6.34
N LEU A 2 10.51 12.10 -6.73
CA LEU A 2 9.44 11.19 -6.36
C LEU A 2 9.99 10.16 -5.36
N LEU A 3 9.33 10.02 -4.23
CA LEU A 3 9.52 8.94 -3.27
C LEU A 3 8.34 8.00 -3.37
N ILE A 4 8.59 6.72 -3.61
CA ILE A 4 7.55 5.68 -3.52
C ILE A 4 7.81 4.88 -2.25
N VAL A 5 6.81 4.78 -1.39
CA VAL A 5 6.85 4.00 -0.16
C VAL A 5 6.05 2.72 -0.41
N ALA A 6 6.77 1.60 -0.41
CA ALA A 6 6.22 0.30 -0.80
C ALA A 6 5.64 -0.46 0.41
N GLY A 7 4.58 0.07 0.99
CA GLY A 7 3.78 -0.57 2.02
C GLY A 7 4.18 -0.28 3.47
N ASP A 8 3.34 -0.76 4.37
CA ASP A 8 3.46 -0.70 5.82
C ASP A 8 3.69 0.72 6.37
N CYS A 9 2.89 1.66 5.84
CA CYS A 9 2.96 3.07 6.21
C CYS A 9 2.18 3.40 7.48
N GLY A 10 1.42 2.43 8.02
CA GLY A 10 0.62 2.58 9.23
C GLY A 10 -0.69 3.35 9.01
N PHE A 11 -1.20 3.39 7.79
CA PHE A 11 -2.50 4.01 7.53
C PHE A 11 -3.63 3.17 8.13
N GLY A 12 -4.43 3.80 8.99
CA GLY A 12 -5.54 3.17 9.69
C GLY A 12 -5.26 2.87 11.17
N PHE A 13 -4.02 3.06 11.66
CA PHE A 13 -3.72 3.01 13.09
C PHE A 13 -4.16 4.28 13.81
N GLU A 14 -4.17 5.40 13.09
CA GLU A 14 -4.61 6.69 13.58
C GLU A 14 -5.88 7.14 12.84
N LYS A 15 -6.56 8.14 13.39
CA LYS A 15 -7.71 8.78 12.76
C LYS A 15 -7.29 9.53 11.49
N LYS A 16 -8.21 9.67 10.54
CA LYS A 16 -7.97 10.37 9.26
C LYS A 16 -7.40 11.78 9.46
N GLU A 17 -7.90 12.50 10.45
CA GLU A 17 -7.48 13.87 10.78
C GLU A 17 -5.99 13.97 11.15
N TYR A 18 -5.42 12.91 11.73
CA TYR A 18 -3.98 12.85 12.02
C TYR A 18 -3.16 12.93 10.73
N TYR A 19 -3.52 12.13 9.73
CA TYR A 19 -2.83 12.12 8.43
C TYR A 19 -3.01 13.44 7.69
N GLU A 20 -4.21 14.02 7.72
CA GLU A 20 -4.49 15.33 7.14
C GLU A 20 -3.62 16.43 7.77
N GLN A 21 -3.50 16.43 9.10
CA GLN A 21 -2.64 17.38 9.81
C GLN A 21 -1.16 17.19 9.43
N MET A 22 -0.70 15.93 9.34
CA MET A 22 0.65 15.62 8.93
C MET A 22 0.96 16.18 7.53
N VAL A 23 0.04 15.97 6.57
CA VAL A 23 0.16 16.52 5.22
C VAL A 23 0.20 18.05 5.25
N ARG A 24 -0.73 18.70 5.96
CA ARG A 24 -0.79 20.18 6.06
C ARG A 24 0.50 20.78 6.63
N ARG A 25 1.06 20.17 7.68
CA ARG A 25 2.34 20.63 8.29
C ARG A 25 3.51 20.57 7.32
N ASN A 26 3.52 19.59 6.43
CA ASN A 26 4.63 19.36 5.49
C ASN A 26 4.38 19.94 4.10
N ALA A 27 3.16 20.33 3.75
CA ALA A 27 2.75 20.75 2.41
C ALA A 27 3.61 21.88 1.85
N LYS A 28 3.95 22.89 2.66
CA LYS A 28 4.81 24.01 2.22
C LYS A 28 6.17 23.52 1.76
N ARG A 29 6.84 22.69 2.57
CA ARG A 29 8.18 22.15 2.25
C ARG A 29 8.15 21.25 1.01
N MET A 30 7.15 20.38 0.91
CA MET A 30 6.97 19.49 -0.23
C MET A 30 6.74 20.27 -1.53
N ASN A 31 5.90 21.32 -1.47
CA ASN A 31 5.63 22.17 -2.62
C ASN A 31 6.85 22.97 -3.06
N GLN A 32 7.58 23.57 -2.13
CA GLN A 32 8.80 24.34 -2.44
C GLN A 32 9.89 23.46 -3.05
N ALA A 33 10.09 22.27 -2.51
CA ALA A 33 11.08 21.31 -2.98
C ALA A 33 10.65 20.53 -4.24
N ASN A 34 9.42 20.71 -4.71
CA ASN A 34 8.83 19.93 -5.81
C ASN A 34 8.93 18.41 -5.59
N ASN A 35 8.77 17.96 -4.34
CA ASN A 35 8.84 16.55 -3.97
C ASN A 35 7.44 15.92 -3.92
N TRP A 36 7.36 14.67 -4.38
CA TRP A 36 6.16 13.85 -4.31
C TRP A 36 6.41 12.64 -3.43
N ILE A 37 5.40 12.26 -2.67
CA ILE A 37 5.37 10.99 -1.95
C ILE A 37 4.14 10.23 -2.41
N VAL A 38 4.37 9.01 -2.88
CA VAL A 38 3.34 8.07 -3.29
C VAL A 38 3.44 6.83 -2.42
N PHE A 39 2.33 6.41 -1.88
CA PHE A 39 2.22 5.23 -1.02
C PHE A 39 1.53 4.10 -1.77
N VAL A 40 2.17 2.95 -1.77
CA VAL A 40 1.60 1.67 -2.20
C VAL A 40 1.20 0.91 -0.93
N ARG A 41 0.06 0.26 -0.95
CA ARG A 41 -0.51 -0.42 0.22
C ARG A 41 0.35 -1.58 0.69
N GLY A 42 0.62 -1.66 2.01
CA GLY A 42 1.14 -2.85 2.67
C GLY A 42 0.04 -3.73 3.27
N ASN A 43 0.42 -4.80 3.94
CA ASN A 43 -0.51 -5.67 4.66
C ASN A 43 -0.94 -5.10 6.03
N HIS A 44 -0.16 -4.19 6.59
CA HIS A 44 -0.50 -3.48 7.83
C HIS A 44 -1.25 -2.17 7.58
N ASP A 45 -1.49 -1.79 6.34
CA ASP A 45 -2.25 -0.60 6.00
C ASP A 45 -3.73 -0.91 5.81
N ASN A 46 -4.61 -0.04 6.28
CA ASN A 46 -6.03 -0.13 6.01
C ASN A 46 -6.30 0.13 4.52
N PRO A 47 -6.83 -0.85 3.77
CA PRO A 47 -7.10 -0.70 2.34
C PRO A 47 -8.02 0.45 1.99
N ALA A 48 -8.88 0.90 2.91
CA ALA A 48 -9.78 2.03 2.69
C ALA A 48 -9.05 3.36 2.41
N TYR A 49 -7.80 3.49 2.86
CA TYR A 49 -6.98 4.69 2.58
C TYR A 49 -6.40 4.71 1.16
N PHE A 50 -6.49 3.60 0.44
CA PHE A 50 -5.96 3.41 -0.91
C PHE A 50 -7.06 3.35 -1.97
N ASP A 51 -8.14 4.07 -1.75
CA ASP A 51 -9.28 4.19 -2.67
C ASP A 51 -9.08 5.26 -3.77
N GLY A 52 -7.98 6.01 -3.70
CA GLY A 52 -7.67 7.13 -4.59
C GLY A 52 -8.36 8.45 -4.21
N ALA A 53 -9.16 8.46 -3.14
CA ALA A 53 -9.89 9.64 -2.68
C ALA A 53 -9.48 10.10 -1.28
N MET A 54 -9.35 9.17 -0.32
CA MET A 54 -9.16 9.49 1.09
C MET A 54 -7.83 10.18 1.39
N LEU A 55 -6.73 9.72 0.80
CA LEU A 55 -5.39 10.31 0.90
C LEU A 55 -4.90 10.75 -0.49
N ASN A 56 -5.62 11.69 -1.08
CA ASN A 56 -5.28 12.27 -2.37
C ASN A 56 -5.01 13.77 -2.22
N PHE A 57 -3.89 14.10 -1.60
CA PHE A 57 -3.44 15.47 -1.45
C PHE A 57 -2.40 15.81 -2.51
N LYS A 58 -2.29 17.10 -2.82
CA LYS A 58 -1.21 17.57 -3.70
C LYS A 58 0.14 17.08 -3.17
N ARG A 59 0.83 16.24 -3.95
CA ARG A 59 2.16 15.66 -3.66
C ARG A 59 2.23 14.63 -2.53
N PHE A 60 1.09 14.19 -2.00
CA PHE A 60 1.02 13.16 -0.98
C PHE A 60 -0.18 12.27 -1.30
N VAL A 61 0.05 11.12 -1.91
CA VAL A 61 -1.00 10.31 -2.52
C VAL A 61 -0.84 8.84 -2.11
N ALA A 62 -1.91 8.24 -1.59
CA ALA A 62 -2.05 6.80 -1.49
C ALA A 62 -2.76 6.29 -2.75
N VAL A 63 -2.10 5.43 -3.50
CA VAL A 63 -2.62 4.97 -4.79
C VAL A 63 -3.36 3.64 -4.68
N PRO A 64 -4.49 3.48 -5.40
CA PRO A 64 -5.14 2.18 -5.54
C PRO A 64 -4.24 1.14 -6.18
N ASP A 65 -4.55 -0.13 -5.93
CA ASP A 65 -3.91 -1.23 -6.63
C ASP A 65 -4.15 -1.13 -8.15
N TYR A 66 -3.14 -1.45 -8.94
CA TYR A 66 -3.05 -1.30 -10.40
C TYR A 66 -2.91 0.14 -10.90
N SER A 67 -2.54 1.08 -10.03
CA SER A 67 -2.21 2.44 -10.47
C SER A 67 -0.94 2.46 -11.30
N ILE A 68 -0.97 3.28 -12.36
CA ILE A 68 0.18 3.54 -13.22
C ILE A 68 0.74 4.92 -12.90
N LEU A 69 2.03 4.98 -12.61
CA LEU A 69 2.76 6.23 -12.44
C LEU A 69 3.69 6.43 -13.63
N GLN A 70 3.63 7.61 -14.24
CA GLN A 70 4.56 8.01 -15.29
C GLN A 70 5.46 9.13 -14.78
N VAL A 71 6.74 8.84 -14.63
CA VAL A 71 7.72 9.76 -14.03
C VAL A 71 9.07 9.62 -14.70
N CYS A 72 9.62 10.71 -15.21
CA CYS A 72 10.99 10.76 -15.76
C CYS A 72 11.25 9.66 -16.81
N ASN A 73 10.31 9.45 -17.71
CA ASN A 73 10.32 8.39 -18.74
C ASN A 73 10.21 6.95 -18.20
N HIS A 74 9.86 6.78 -16.92
CA HIS A 74 9.53 5.49 -16.34
C HIS A 74 8.03 5.32 -16.21
N THR A 75 7.55 4.12 -16.54
CA THR A 75 6.16 3.71 -16.34
C THR A 75 6.13 2.62 -15.25
N ILE A 76 5.56 2.97 -14.12
CA ILE A 76 5.62 2.17 -12.90
C ILE A 76 4.21 1.65 -12.59
N LEU A 77 4.05 0.33 -12.50
CA LEU A 77 2.83 -0.31 -12.01
C LEU A 77 2.92 -0.49 -10.49
N CYS A 78 1.90 -0.05 -9.77
CA CYS A 78 1.81 -0.18 -8.31
C CYS A 78 0.73 -1.20 -7.94
N VAL A 79 1.12 -2.27 -7.21
CA VAL A 79 0.20 -3.29 -6.70
C VAL A 79 0.55 -3.57 -5.25
N GLY A 80 -0.35 -3.20 -4.34
CA GLY A 80 -0.12 -3.32 -2.91
C GLY A 80 -0.64 -4.62 -2.29
N GLY A 81 -0.44 -4.71 -0.98
CA GLY A 81 -0.88 -5.83 -0.16
C GLY A 81 0.12 -6.97 -0.07
N ALA A 82 -0.05 -7.77 0.96
CA ALA A 82 0.72 -8.98 1.19
C ALA A 82 -0.02 -9.91 2.16
N ILE A 83 0.46 -11.14 2.29
CA ILE A 83 0.01 -12.06 3.32
C ILE A 83 0.93 -11.90 4.53
N SER A 84 0.36 -11.52 5.68
CA SER A 84 1.12 -11.39 6.92
C SER A 84 1.65 -12.75 7.39
N ILE A 85 2.90 -12.82 7.79
CA ILE A 85 3.51 -14.03 8.36
C ILE A 85 2.78 -14.43 9.65
N ASP A 86 2.36 -13.44 10.44
CA ASP A 86 1.63 -13.61 11.70
C ASP A 86 0.09 -13.58 11.50
N ARG A 87 -0.40 -13.79 10.29
CA ARG A 87 -1.82 -13.67 9.92
C ARG A 87 -2.73 -14.47 10.84
N ILE A 88 -2.38 -15.71 11.15
CA ILE A 88 -3.20 -16.57 12.02
C ILE A 88 -3.29 -15.99 13.43
N TYR A 89 -2.19 -15.49 13.97
CA TYR A 89 -2.18 -14.83 15.28
C TYR A 89 -3.08 -13.60 15.26
N ARG A 90 -2.96 -12.74 14.25
CA ARG A 90 -3.75 -11.49 14.11
C ARG A 90 -5.24 -11.76 13.93
N ILE A 91 -5.62 -12.78 13.17
CA ILE A 91 -7.02 -13.23 13.06
C ILE A 91 -7.56 -13.67 14.41
N ASN A 92 -6.78 -14.45 15.16
CA ASN A 92 -7.20 -14.93 16.48
C ASN A 92 -7.37 -13.78 17.47
N GLU A 93 -6.45 -12.81 17.50
CA GLU A 93 -6.56 -11.62 18.33
C GLU A 93 -7.75 -10.75 17.93
N TRP A 94 -7.97 -10.55 16.63
CA TRP A 94 -9.14 -9.83 16.12
C TRP A 94 -10.45 -10.50 16.54
N ASN A 95 -10.54 -11.84 16.45
CA ASN A 95 -11.71 -12.59 16.87
C ASN A 95 -11.92 -12.50 18.39
N ARG A 96 -10.88 -12.60 19.20
CA ARG A 96 -10.97 -12.44 20.67
C ARG A 96 -11.49 -11.06 21.05
N ASN A 97 -11.00 -10.03 20.39
CA ASN A 97 -11.37 -8.65 20.70
C ASN A 97 -12.77 -8.30 20.20
N LYS A 98 -13.22 -8.91 19.09
CA LYS A 98 -14.59 -8.75 18.56
C LYS A 98 -15.66 -9.10 19.61
N TYR A 99 -15.43 -10.09 20.46
CA TYR A 99 -16.37 -10.51 21.50
C TYR A 99 -16.25 -9.71 22.80
N ARG A 100 -15.12 -9.06 23.06
CA ARG A 100 -14.92 -8.23 24.26
C ARG A 100 -15.64 -6.89 24.19
N VAL A 101 -15.97 -6.43 23.03
CA VAL A 101 -16.54 -5.09 22.76
C VAL A 101 -18.04 -4.97 23.06
N HIS A 102 -18.72 -6.05 23.42
CA HIS A 102 -20.13 -5.97 23.83
C HIS A 102 -20.33 -5.43 25.26
N SER A 103 -19.27 -5.16 25.99
CA SER A 103 -19.32 -4.54 27.31
C SER A 103 -18.46 -3.28 27.35
N ASN A 104 -19.11 -2.13 27.25
CA ASN A 104 -18.62 -0.78 27.57
C ASN A 104 -17.82 0.01 26.52
N GLU A 105 -18.46 1.07 26.08
CA GLU A 105 -17.96 2.43 25.75
C GLU A 105 -16.58 2.59 25.11
N SER A 106 -16.56 3.29 23.99
CA SER A 106 -15.43 3.77 23.19
C SER A 106 -14.94 2.84 22.07
N GLN A 107 -15.84 2.56 21.13
CA GLN A 107 -15.52 1.77 19.91
C GLN A 107 -14.50 2.45 18.97
N GLU A 108 -14.24 3.75 19.14
CA GLU A 108 -13.43 4.52 18.19
C GLU A 108 -11.92 4.49 18.46
N ASN A 109 -11.48 4.08 19.64
CA ASN A 109 -10.07 4.18 20.04
C ASN A 109 -9.35 2.85 20.27
N ASP A 110 -9.98 1.72 19.94
CA ASP A 110 -9.36 0.43 20.17
C ASP A 110 -8.39 0.07 19.04
N ILE A 111 -7.11 0.39 19.26
CA ILE A 111 -5.98 0.04 18.36
C ILE A 111 -5.96 -1.46 18.05
N SER A 112 -6.46 -2.31 18.95
CA SER A 112 -6.51 -3.76 18.76
C SER A 112 -7.40 -4.18 17.59
N ARG A 113 -8.36 -3.34 17.20
CA ARG A 113 -9.21 -3.57 16.01
C ARG A 113 -8.48 -3.31 14.70
N ASN A 114 -7.42 -2.52 14.72
CA ASN A 114 -6.67 -2.10 13.55
C ASN A 114 -5.48 -3.04 13.27
N LEU A 115 -5.37 -4.14 14.01
CA LEU A 115 -4.26 -5.09 13.85
C LEU A 115 -4.41 -6.02 12.64
N TYR A 116 -5.63 -6.16 12.10
CA TYR A 116 -5.89 -7.07 10.99
C TYR A 116 -6.90 -6.52 10.00
N TRP A 117 -6.53 -6.51 8.75
CA TRP A 117 -7.39 -6.14 7.64
C TRP A 117 -7.70 -7.41 6.83
N GLN A 118 -8.98 -7.80 6.74
CA GLN A 118 -9.39 -9.03 6.03
C GLN A 118 -8.95 -9.06 4.57
N ASN A 119 -8.87 -7.88 3.95
CA ASN A 119 -8.47 -7.65 2.57
C ASN A 119 -7.00 -7.20 2.44
N GLU A 120 -6.11 -7.66 3.35
CA GLU A 120 -4.67 -7.38 3.31
C GLU A 120 -3.99 -7.95 2.05
N VAL A 121 -4.52 -9.08 1.56
CA VAL A 121 -3.92 -9.86 0.46
C VAL A 121 -4.09 -9.12 -0.87
N PRO A 122 -3.05 -9.10 -1.72
CA PRO A 122 -3.22 -8.62 -3.08
C PRO A 122 -4.15 -9.54 -3.86
N VAL A 123 -5.07 -8.96 -4.62
CA VAL A 123 -6.01 -9.70 -5.46
C VAL A 123 -5.58 -9.53 -6.91
N TYR A 124 -5.32 -10.66 -7.58
CA TYR A 124 -5.11 -10.63 -9.02
C TYR A 124 -6.43 -10.31 -9.73
N ASP A 125 -6.44 -9.18 -10.44
CA ASP A 125 -7.59 -8.72 -11.21
C ASP A 125 -7.22 -8.64 -12.70
N PRO A 126 -7.58 -9.67 -13.49
CA PRO A 126 -7.28 -9.70 -14.91
C PRO A 126 -7.95 -8.56 -15.69
N ASN A 127 -9.12 -8.07 -15.22
CA ASN A 127 -9.80 -6.96 -15.88
C ASN A 127 -9.01 -5.66 -15.73
N LYS A 128 -8.49 -5.39 -14.54
CA LYS A 128 -7.62 -4.23 -14.30
C LYS A 128 -6.32 -4.34 -15.08
N MET A 129 -5.72 -5.53 -15.12
CA MET A 129 -4.51 -5.76 -15.91
C MET A 129 -4.76 -5.52 -17.41
N ASN A 130 -5.84 -6.07 -17.95
CA ASN A 130 -6.20 -5.92 -19.35
C ASN A 130 -6.65 -4.50 -19.71
N ALA A 131 -7.11 -3.72 -18.74
CA ALA A 131 -7.47 -2.32 -18.92
C ALA A 131 -6.25 -1.39 -19.05
N ILE A 132 -5.05 -1.87 -18.72
CA ILE A 132 -3.81 -1.11 -18.90
C ILE A 132 -3.56 -1.00 -20.41
N PRO A 133 -3.51 0.22 -20.98
CA PRO A 133 -3.26 0.38 -22.41
C PRO A 133 -1.93 -0.25 -22.81
N ALA A 134 -1.90 -0.97 -23.93
CA ALA A 134 -0.68 -1.60 -24.44
C ALA A 134 0.42 -0.57 -24.78
N SER A 135 0.05 0.70 -24.96
CA SER A 135 1.00 1.80 -25.13
C SER A 135 1.80 2.13 -23.87
N PHE A 136 1.33 1.70 -22.71
CA PHE A 136 2.08 1.83 -21.46
C PHE A 136 3.06 0.65 -21.34
N LEU A 137 4.27 0.87 -21.80
CA LEU A 137 5.37 -0.08 -21.59
C LEU A 137 5.79 0.00 -20.13
N ILE A 138 5.30 -0.95 -19.32
CA ILE A 138 5.64 -1.03 -17.89
C ILE A 138 7.11 -1.47 -17.78
N ASP A 139 7.95 -0.61 -17.24
CA ASP A 139 9.36 -0.91 -17.00
C ASP A 139 9.65 -1.29 -15.55
N THR A 140 8.77 -0.92 -14.64
CA THR A 140 8.96 -1.16 -13.19
C THR A 140 7.63 -1.58 -12.55
N VAL A 141 7.70 -2.58 -11.68
CA VAL A 141 6.57 -2.97 -10.83
C VAL A 141 6.96 -2.76 -9.36
N VAL A 142 6.16 -2.01 -8.64
CA VAL A 142 6.33 -1.80 -7.19
C VAL A 142 5.26 -2.59 -6.47
N THR A 143 5.71 -3.53 -5.63
CA THR A 143 4.86 -4.32 -4.73
C THR A 143 5.41 -4.25 -3.32
N HIS A 144 4.57 -4.50 -2.32
CA HIS A 144 5.02 -4.55 -0.92
C HIS A 144 5.84 -5.82 -0.63
N ILE A 145 5.32 -6.99 -1.05
CA ILE A 145 6.07 -8.25 -0.99
C ILE A 145 6.09 -8.85 -2.41
N PRO A 146 7.25 -9.27 -2.92
CA PRO A 146 7.33 -9.88 -4.23
C PRO A 146 6.52 -11.18 -4.27
N HIS A 147 5.90 -11.47 -5.41
CA HIS A 147 5.19 -12.72 -5.62
C HIS A 147 6.14 -13.92 -5.42
N LEU A 148 5.62 -15.04 -4.90
CA LEU A 148 6.41 -16.24 -4.60
C LEU A 148 7.29 -16.70 -5.77
N HIS A 149 6.82 -16.58 -7.00
CA HIS A 149 7.60 -16.90 -8.20
C HIS A 149 8.79 -15.97 -8.42
N ILE A 150 8.71 -14.71 -7.99
CA ILE A 150 9.82 -13.74 -8.08
C ILE A 150 10.89 -14.06 -7.03
N VAL A 151 10.48 -14.48 -5.83
CA VAL A 151 11.39 -14.88 -4.74
C VAL A 151 12.22 -16.10 -5.14
N ASN A 152 11.64 -17.02 -5.91
CA ASN A 152 12.30 -18.22 -6.39
C ASN A 152 13.12 -17.99 -7.68
N TYR A 153 13.12 -16.78 -8.24
CA TYR A 153 13.92 -16.44 -9.40
C TYR A 153 15.40 -16.38 -8.97
N SER A 154 16.13 -17.44 -9.28
CA SER A 154 17.55 -17.50 -8.96
C SER A 154 18.33 -16.54 -9.89
N PRO A 155 19.04 -15.54 -9.34
CA PRO A 155 19.85 -14.64 -10.16
C PRO A 155 20.96 -15.37 -10.96
N LYS A 156 21.26 -16.60 -10.60
CA LYS A 156 22.30 -17.41 -11.28
C LYS A 156 21.93 -17.78 -12.72
N THR A 157 20.64 -17.75 -13.08
CA THR A 157 20.20 -18.09 -14.44
C THR A 157 20.32 -16.91 -15.40
N THR A 158 20.30 -15.68 -14.91
CA THR A 158 20.35 -14.47 -15.75
C THR A 158 21.78 -14.09 -16.14
N LEU A 159 22.76 -14.44 -15.33
CA LEU A 159 24.16 -14.14 -15.61
C LEU A 159 24.84 -15.19 -16.51
N ALA A 160 24.27 -16.37 -16.65
CA ALA A 160 24.82 -17.42 -17.52
C ALA A 160 24.46 -17.26 -19.01
N ASN A 161 23.43 -16.48 -19.31
CA ASN A 161 22.93 -16.30 -20.69
C ASN A 161 23.19 -14.91 -21.27
N GLY A 162 23.95 -14.07 -20.59
CA GLY A 162 24.22 -12.69 -20.96
C GLY A 162 25.68 -12.32 -21.21
N LEU A 163 26.55 -13.33 -21.47
CA LEU A 163 27.93 -13.13 -21.96
C LEU A 163 28.18 -13.93 -23.18
#